data_2787abc99a13c996716f19054cf2d256
#
_entry.id   2787abc99a13c996716f19054cf2d256
#
_cell.length_a   1.000
_cell.length_b   1.000
_cell.length_c   1.000
_cell.angle_alpha   90.00
_cell.angle_beta   90.00
_cell.angle_gamma   90.00
#
_symmetry.space_group_name_H-M   'P 1'
#
loop_
_entity.id
_entity.type
_entity.pdbx_description
1 polymer ?
#
loop_
_entity_poly.entity_id
_entity_poly.type
_entity_poly.pdbx_seq_one_letter_code
_entity_poly.pdbx_strand_id
1 'polypeptide(L)'
;GLADKVEIRRQDYRDVQGQFDAVASIEMIEAVGENYWPVYFGKIADVIKPGGRAAIQAITIRDDLFESYRRRPDFIQHYIFPGGMLPSIAQLRSHTIKAGLTWHGAEGFAHSYARTLAEWAHRFQANWGKIQQHGFDGRFRRLWLFYLAYCEAGFRTGRTDVIQLALQKS
;
A
#
# COMPACT_ATOMS: atom_id res chain seq x y z
N GLY A 1 16.07 18.51 17.08
CA GLY A 1 16.17 17.16 16.58
C GLY A 1 15.20 16.20 17.22
N LEU A 2 14.96 15.07 16.55
CA LEU A 2 14.06 13.99 17.02
C LEU A 2 14.84 12.68 17.28
N ALA A 3 16.18 12.72 17.21
CA ALA A 3 17.01 11.52 17.30
C ALA A 3 16.78 10.71 18.59
N ASP A 4 16.50 11.42 19.69
CA ASP A 4 16.24 10.77 20.99
C ASP A 4 14.81 10.19 21.11
N LYS A 5 13.95 10.46 20.12
CA LYS A 5 12.54 10.05 20.13
C LYS A 5 12.18 9.07 19.01
N VAL A 6 13.09 8.86 18.06
CA VAL A 6 12.85 8.04 16.86
C VAL A 6 13.99 7.03 16.74
N GLU A 7 13.62 5.76 16.65
CA GLU A 7 14.53 4.67 16.33
C GLU A 7 14.15 4.09 14.96
N ILE A 8 15.09 4.05 14.02
CA ILE A 8 14.90 3.41 12.71
C ILE A 8 15.52 2.02 12.76
N ARG A 9 14.70 1.00 12.51
CA ARG A 9 15.12 -0.41 12.50
C ARG A 9 14.94 -1.00 11.10
N ARG A 10 15.95 -1.74 10.65
CA ARG A 10 15.81 -2.63 9.49
C ARG A 10 15.43 -4.02 10.02
N GLN A 11 14.13 -4.27 10.09
CA GLN A 11 13.59 -5.47 10.72
C GLN A 11 12.38 -5.98 9.94
N ASP A 12 12.22 -7.31 9.85
CA ASP A 12 10.99 -7.90 9.35
C ASP A 12 9.84 -7.57 10.31
N TYR A 13 8.69 -7.17 9.78
CA TYR A 13 7.53 -6.82 10.62
C TYR A 13 7.07 -7.98 11.51
N ARG A 14 7.28 -9.23 11.07
CA ARG A 14 6.92 -10.43 11.82
C ARG A 14 7.74 -10.59 13.11
N ASP A 15 8.94 -10.03 13.13
CA ASP A 15 9.89 -10.11 14.27
C ASP A 15 9.73 -8.94 15.24
N VAL A 16 8.86 -7.97 14.96
CA VAL A 16 8.58 -6.86 15.88
C VAL A 16 8.02 -7.42 17.18
N GLN A 17 8.62 -7.02 18.31
CA GLN A 17 8.22 -7.39 19.65
C GLN A 17 7.85 -6.16 20.47
N GLY A 18 7.15 -6.39 21.58
CA GLY A 18 6.69 -5.34 22.48
C GLY A 18 5.25 -4.95 22.20
N GLN A 19 4.76 -4.00 22.99
CA GLN A 19 3.41 -3.47 22.87
C GLN A 19 3.43 -1.96 22.76
N PHE A 20 2.67 -1.44 21.81
CA PHE A 20 2.63 -0.04 21.44
C PHE A 20 1.23 0.53 21.66
N ASP A 21 1.16 1.81 21.98
CA ASP A 21 -0.12 2.53 22.12
C ASP A 21 -0.81 2.72 20.77
N ALA A 22 -0.01 2.82 19.69
CA ALA A 22 -0.51 2.95 18.33
C ALA A 22 0.46 2.32 17.32
N VAL A 23 -0.09 1.87 16.17
CA VAL A 23 0.65 1.36 15.03
C VAL A 23 0.21 2.11 13.78
N ALA A 24 1.17 2.51 12.94
CA ALA A 24 0.91 3.00 11.58
C ALA A 24 1.59 2.07 10.57
N SER A 25 0.87 1.67 9.54
CA SER A 25 1.41 0.87 8.43
C SER A 25 0.99 1.51 7.11
N ILE A 26 1.98 1.94 6.31
CA ILE A 26 1.76 2.73 5.11
C ILE A 26 2.21 1.94 3.89
N GLU A 27 1.26 1.55 3.04
CA GLU A 27 1.49 0.88 1.75
C GLU A 27 2.46 -0.32 1.87
N MET A 28 2.26 -1.14 2.90
CA MET A 28 3.07 -2.34 3.15
C MET A 28 2.33 -3.62 2.79
N ILE A 29 1.02 -3.67 3.01
CA ILE A 29 0.19 -4.87 2.85
C ILE A 29 0.23 -5.41 1.41
N GLU A 30 0.42 -4.55 0.42
CA GLU A 30 0.51 -4.89 -1.00
C GLU A 30 1.72 -5.78 -1.30
N ALA A 31 2.79 -5.62 -0.52
CA ALA A 31 4.05 -6.33 -0.70
C ALA A 31 4.16 -7.62 0.13
N VAL A 32 3.28 -7.84 1.11
CA VAL A 32 3.38 -9.05 1.95
C VAL A 32 2.82 -10.30 1.27
N GLY A 33 2.00 -10.13 0.24
CA GLY A 33 1.33 -11.22 -0.47
C GLY A 33 0.07 -11.73 0.25
N GLU A 34 -0.92 -12.17 -0.53
CA GLU A 34 -2.25 -12.54 -0.03
C GLU A 34 -2.21 -13.62 1.07
N ASN A 35 -1.38 -14.64 0.91
CA ASN A 35 -1.25 -15.74 1.85
C ASN A 35 -0.78 -15.28 3.25
N TYR A 36 -0.15 -14.13 3.34
CA TYR A 36 0.39 -13.58 4.59
C TYR A 36 -0.49 -12.48 5.20
N TRP A 37 -1.61 -12.10 4.58
CA TRP A 37 -2.53 -11.12 5.19
C TRP A 37 -3.03 -11.53 6.57
N PRO A 38 -3.37 -12.81 6.85
CA PRO A 38 -3.70 -13.23 8.21
C PRO A 38 -2.56 -12.97 9.21
N VAL A 39 -1.32 -13.26 8.82
CA VAL A 39 -0.13 -13.01 9.67
C VAL A 39 0.08 -11.52 9.89
N TYR A 40 -0.11 -10.70 8.83
CA TYR A 40 0.02 -9.25 8.91
C TYR A 40 -0.97 -8.62 9.89
N PHE A 41 -2.26 -8.94 9.79
CA PHE A 41 -3.27 -8.42 10.71
C PHE A 41 -3.13 -8.98 12.12
N GLY A 42 -2.77 -10.26 12.25
CA GLY A 42 -2.45 -10.88 13.54
C GLY A 42 -1.31 -10.16 14.24
N LYS A 43 -0.20 -9.86 13.51
CA LYS A 43 0.92 -9.12 14.07
C LYS A 43 0.53 -7.71 14.52
N ILE A 44 -0.26 -6.98 13.75
CA ILE A 44 -0.76 -5.67 14.17
C ILE A 44 -1.56 -5.79 15.47
N ALA A 45 -2.46 -6.78 15.57
CA ALA A 45 -3.22 -7.01 16.78
C ALA A 45 -2.34 -7.39 17.98
N ASP A 46 -1.30 -8.21 17.75
CA ASP A 46 -0.39 -8.67 18.81
C ASP A 46 0.41 -7.51 19.43
N VAL A 47 0.90 -6.59 18.59
CA VAL A 47 1.79 -5.52 19.06
C VAL A 47 1.05 -4.26 19.55
N ILE A 48 -0.27 -4.19 19.39
CA ILE A 48 -1.08 -3.09 19.94
C ILE A 48 -1.53 -3.48 21.36
N LYS A 49 -1.40 -2.54 22.30
CA LYS A 49 -1.98 -2.66 23.65
C LYS A 49 -3.51 -2.75 23.59
N PRO A 50 -4.18 -3.39 24.57
CA PRO A 50 -5.64 -3.26 24.71
C PRO A 50 -6.08 -1.80 24.69
N GLY A 51 -7.12 -1.46 23.93
CA GLY A 51 -7.60 -0.09 23.72
C GLY A 51 -6.76 0.75 22.75
N GLY A 52 -5.60 0.27 22.33
CA GLY A 52 -4.71 0.94 21.37
C GLY A 52 -5.27 0.94 19.94
N ARG A 53 -4.67 1.73 19.07
CA ARG A 53 -5.17 2.01 17.71
C ARG A 53 -4.17 1.63 16.63
N ALA A 54 -4.68 1.28 15.45
CA ALA A 54 -3.88 1.19 14.23
C ALA A 54 -4.46 2.08 13.14
N ALA A 55 -3.54 2.72 12.38
CA ALA A 55 -3.86 3.37 11.12
C ALA A 55 -3.14 2.63 9.99
N ILE A 56 -3.89 2.19 8.99
CA ILE A 56 -3.33 1.49 7.83
C ILE A 56 -3.66 2.28 6.58
N GLN A 57 -2.65 2.65 5.80
CA GLN A 57 -2.84 3.13 4.45
C GLN A 57 -2.58 1.98 3.48
N ALA A 58 -3.51 1.72 2.59
CA ALA A 58 -3.41 0.64 1.62
C ALA A 58 -3.97 1.07 0.26
N ILE A 59 -3.31 0.61 -0.80
CA ILE A 59 -3.89 0.65 -2.15
C ILE A 59 -4.88 -0.51 -2.25
N THR A 60 -6.09 -0.22 -2.69
CA THR A 60 -7.15 -1.23 -2.84
C THR A 60 -7.60 -1.36 -4.27
N ILE A 61 -8.09 -2.54 -4.62
CA ILE A 61 -8.86 -2.77 -5.83
C ILE A 61 -10.34 -2.86 -5.49
N ARG A 62 -11.19 -2.44 -6.39
CA ARG A 62 -12.65 -2.53 -6.25
C ARG A 62 -13.10 -3.97 -6.01
N ASP A 63 -14.05 -4.19 -5.09
CA ASP A 63 -14.46 -5.53 -4.63
C ASP A 63 -14.93 -6.43 -5.79
N ASP A 64 -15.70 -5.92 -6.75
CA ASP A 64 -16.21 -6.68 -7.90
C ASP A 64 -15.11 -7.10 -8.90
N LEU A 65 -13.94 -6.48 -8.85
CA LEU A 65 -12.79 -6.80 -9.69
C LEU A 65 -11.78 -7.74 -9.00
N PHE A 66 -11.87 -7.89 -7.67
CA PHE A 66 -10.86 -8.60 -6.88
C PHE A 66 -10.60 -10.02 -7.37
N GLU A 67 -11.64 -10.82 -7.60
CA GLU A 67 -11.49 -12.22 -8.02
C GLU A 67 -10.88 -12.38 -9.42
N SER A 68 -11.14 -11.46 -10.33
CA SER A 68 -10.52 -11.47 -11.65
C SER A 68 -9.07 -11.01 -11.60
N TYR A 69 -8.78 -9.99 -10.80
CA TYR A 69 -7.43 -9.47 -10.57
C TYR A 69 -6.52 -10.51 -9.89
N ARG A 70 -7.03 -11.20 -8.87
CA ARG A 70 -6.33 -12.26 -8.15
C ARG A 70 -5.82 -13.39 -9.06
N ARG A 71 -6.62 -13.74 -10.08
CA ARG A 71 -6.31 -14.87 -10.99
C ARG A 71 -5.48 -14.49 -12.20
N ARG A 72 -5.39 -13.21 -12.52
CA ARG A 72 -4.72 -12.73 -13.74
C ARG A 72 -3.75 -11.60 -13.38
N PRO A 73 -2.48 -11.94 -13.14
CA PRO A 73 -1.47 -10.92 -12.90
C PRO A 73 -1.49 -9.85 -14.00
N ASP A 74 -1.48 -8.61 -13.59
CA ASP A 74 -1.47 -7.47 -14.51
C ASP A 74 -0.05 -6.97 -14.80
N PHE A 75 0.04 -5.86 -15.53
CA PHE A 75 1.30 -5.22 -15.86
C PHE A 75 2.14 -4.89 -14.61
N ILE A 76 1.51 -4.41 -13.53
CA ILE A 76 2.22 -4.03 -12.30
C ILE A 76 2.89 -5.25 -11.67
N GLN A 77 2.15 -6.34 -11.54
CA GLN A 77 2.65 -7.58 -10.95
C GLN A 77 3.73 -8.26 -11.80
N HIS A 78 3.71 -8.06 -13.13
CA HIS A 78 4.72 -8.62 -14.02
C HIS A 78 6.02 -7.82 -14.08
N TYR A 79 5.94 -6.48 -14.07
CA TYR A 79 7.08 -5.65 -14.46
C TYR A 79 7.54 -4.67 -13.39
N ILE A 80 6.72 -4.34 -12.40
CA ILE A 80 7.01 -3.29 -11.41
C ILE A 80 7.15 -3.89 -10.01
N PHE A 81 6.15 -4.61 -9.54
CA PHE A 81 6.10 -5.21 -8.21
C PHE A 81 5.75 -6.70 -8.28
N PRO A 82 6.70 -7.57 -8.68
CA PRO A 82 6.45 -9.01 -8.71
C PRO A 82 6.01 -9.55 -7.35
N GLY A 83 4.89 -10.27 -7.34
CA GLY A 83 4.30 -10.82 -6.11
C GLY A 83 3.42 -9.83 -5.34
N GLY A 84 3.32 -8.58 -5.77
CA GLY A 84 2.41 -7.59 -5.19
C GLY A 84 0.95 -8.00 -5.37
N MET A 85 0.11 -7.71 -4.36
CA MET A 85 -1.31 -8.04 -4.38
C MET A 85 -2.11 -6.96 -3.67
N LEU A 86 -3.02 -6.30 -4.40
CA LEU A 86 -3.92 -5.30 -3.81
C LEU A 86 -5.09 -6.00 -3.12
N PRO A 87 -5.35 -5.71 -1.85
CA PRO A 87 -6.58 -6.17 -1.20
C PRO A 87 -7.79 -5.37 -1.73
N SER A 88 -8.99 -5.94 -1.60
CA SER A 88 -10.22 -5.16 -1.67
C SER A 88 -10.68 -4.74 -0.27
N ILE A 89 -11.64 -3.83 -0.18
CA ILE A 89 -12.19 -3.38 1.11
C ILE A 89 -12.83 -4.56 1.85
N ALA A 90 -13.52 -5.45 1.15
CA ALA A 90 -14.10 -6.66 1.73
C ALA A 90 -13.02 -7.57 2.36
N GLN A 91 -11.89 -7.75 1.68
CA GLN A 91 -10.76 -8.52 2.20
C GLN A 91 -10.15 -7.87 3.45
N LEU A 92 -9.91 -6.57 3.40
CA LEU A 92 -9.39 -5.83 4.57
C LEU A 92 -10.31 -5.97 5.78
N ARG A 93 -11.63 -5.81 5.62
CA ARG A 93 -12.61 -6.00 6.69
C ARG A 93 -12.58 -7.42 7.25
N SER A 94 -12.58 -8.42 6.37
CA SER A 94 -12.57 -9.82 6.78
C SER A 94 -11.35 -10.14 7.65
N HIS A 95 -10.17 -9.74 7.22
CA HIS A 95 -8.93 -9.99 7.95
C HIS A 95 -8.84 -9.19 9.26
N THR A 96 -9.31 -7.95 9.26
CA THR A 96 -9.39 -7.11 10.47
C THR A 96 -10.24 -7.78 11.55
N ILE A 97 -11.45 -8.22 11.20
CA ILE A 97 -12.36 -8.89 12.15
C ILE A 97 -11.76 -10.20 12.66
N LYS A 98 -11.18 -11.01 11.77
CA LYS A 98 -10.53 -12.28 12.16
C LYS A 98 -9.35 -12.10 13.10
N ALA A 99 -8.68 -10.96 13.03
CA ALA A 99 -7.58 -10.60 13.93
C ALA A 99 -8.06 -9.99 15.27
N GLY A 100 -9.36 -9.87 15.50
CA GLY A 100 -9.91 -9.29 16.73
C GLY A 100 -9.79 -7.78 16.81
N LEU A 101 -9.65 -7.10 15.65
CA LEU A 101 -9.60 -5.64 15.58
C LEU A 101 -10.96 -5.07 15.17
N THR A 102 -11.35 -3.97 15.78
CA THR A 102 -12.56 -3.22 15.44
C THR A 102 -12.28 -2.21 14.33
N TRP A 103 -13.11 -2.22 13.29
CA TRP A 103 -13.05 -1.25 12.19
C TRP A 103 -13.85 0.01 12.54
N HIS A 104 -13.19 1.16 12.63
CA HIS A 104 -13.82 2.43 12.94
C HIS A 104 -14.19 3.27 11.70
N GLY A 105 -13.49 3.09 10.60
CA GLY A 105 -13.77 3.81 9.37
C GLY A 105 -12.64 3.71 8.35
N ALA A 106 -12.92 4.17 7.14
CA ALA A 106 -11.93 4.31 6.08
C ALA A 106 -12.25 5.54 5.25
N GLU A 107 -11.22 6.26 4.82
CA GLU A 107 -11.30 7.42 3.93
C GLU A 107 -10.49 7.15 2.66
N GLY A 108 -11.07 7.48 1.49
CA GLY A 108 -10.46 7.24 0.18
C GLY A 108 -9.79 8.48 -0.40
N PHE A 109 -8.70 8.27 -1.14
CA PHE A 109 -7.85 9.34 -1.69
C PHE A 109 -7.56 9.17 -3.19
N ALA A 110 -8.37 8.41 -3.94
CA ALA A 110 -8.16 8.12 -5.36
C ALA A 110 -7.85 9.37 -6.19
N HIS A 111 -8.66 10.43 -6.04
CA HIS A 111 -8.45 11.67 -6.79
C HIS A 111 -7.12 12.37 -6.46
N SER A 112 -6.71 12.37 -5.20
CA SER A 112 -5.43 12.94 -4.77
C SER A 112 -4.26 12.15 -5.35
N TYR A 113 -4.35 10.81 -5.35
CA TYR A 113 -3.33 9.94 -5.93
C TYR A 113 -3.25 10.07 -7.45
N ALA A 114 -4.38 10.17 -8.16
CA ALA A 114 -4.39 10.43 -9.60
C ALA A 114 -3.65 11.73 -9.95
N ARG A 115 -3.87 12.81 -9.19
CA ARG A 115 -3.15 14.09 -9.37
C ARG A 115 -1.67 13.96 -9.06
N THR A 116 -1.31 13.24 -8.01
CA THR A 116 0.09 12.98 -7.65
C THR A 116 0.82 12.24 -8.77
N LEU A 117 0.20 11.19 -9.34
CA LEU A 117 0.80 10.42 -10.43
C LEU A 117 0.97 11.25 -11.71
N ALA A 118 -0.01 12.09 -12.04
CA ALA A 118 0.11 13.04 -13.15
C ALA A 118 1.28 14.01 -12.95
N GLU A 119 1.44 14.55 -11.73
CA GLU A 119 2.56 15.43 -11.38
C GLU A 119 3.90 14.67 -11.42
N TRP A 120 3.96 13.45 -10.95
CA TRP A 120 5.17 12.63 -11.05
C TRP A 120 5.56 12.37 -12.52
N ALA A 121 4.58 12.07 -13.39
CA ALA A 121 4.82 11.90 -14.82
C ALA A 121 5.38 13.17 -15.45
N HIS A 122 4.82 14.33 -15.12
CA HIS A 122 5.31 15.62 -15.58
C HIS A 122 6.76 15.87 -15.12
N ARG A 123 7.05 15.73 -13.82
CA ARG A 123 8.40 15.92 -13.27
C ARG A 123 9.42 14.93 -13.81
N PHE A 124 9.02 13.68 -13.99
CA PHE A 124 9.87 12.65 -14.57
C PHE A 124 10.27 13.03 -16.00
N GLN A 125 9.33 13.47 -16.82
CA GLN A 125 9.63 13.92 -18.19
C GLN A 125 10.52 15.16 -18.23
N ALA A 126 10.23 16.16 -17.38
CA ALA A 126 11.02 17.39 -17.30
C ALA A 126 12.48 17.13 -16.85
N ASN A 127 12.72 16.10 -16.04
CA ASN A 127 14.04 15.74 -15.54
C ASN A 127 14.68 14.57 -16.30
N TRP A 128 14.13 14.12 -17.43
CA TRP A 128 14.62 12.93 -18.13
C TRP A 128 16.11 13.02 -18.48
N GLY A 129 16.61 14.18 -18.94
CA GLY A 129 18.02 14.35 -19.26
C GLY A 129 18.97 14.08 -18.08
N LYS A 130 18.56 14.45 -16.86
CA LYS A 130 19.32 14.14 -15.64
C LYS A 130 19.23 12.67 -15.28
N ILE A 131 18.04 12.07 -15.39
CA ILE A 131 17.80 10.65 -15.10
C ILE A 131 18.63 9.77 -16.04
N GLN A 132 18.70 10.13 -17.31
CA GLN A 132 19.49 9.41 -18.32
C GLN A 132 20.98 9.37 -17.99
N GLN A 133 21.53 10.40 -17.35
CA GLN A 133 22.93 10.44 -16.91
C GLN A 133 23.25 9.40 -15.83
N HIS A 134 22.24 8.86 -15.14
CA HIS A 134 22.40 7.77 -14.18
C HIS A 134 22.29 6.36 -14.81
N GLY A 135 22.36 6.27 -16.15
CA GLY A 135 22.37 5.00 -16.87
C GLY A 135 21.00 4.45 -17.26
N PHE A 136 19.92 5.20 -17.04
CA PHE A 136 18.59 4.80 -17.48
C PHE A 136 18.40 5.03 -18.97
N ASP A 137 17.86 4.06 -19.67
CA ASP A 137 17.67 4.09 -21.13
C ASP A 137 16.23 4.45 -21.55
N GLY A 138 16.02 4.58 -22.87
CA GLY A 138 14.70 4.88 -23.43
C GLY A 138 13.66 3.78 -23.17
N ARG A 139 14.07 2.51 -22.92
CA ARG A 139 13.16 1.42 -22.54
C ARG A 139 12.61 1.66 -21.13
N PHE A 140 13.49 2.01 -20.19
CA PHE A 140 13.07 2.38 -18.83
C PHE A 140 12.12 3.58 -18.85
N ARG A 141 12.43 4.63 -19.66
CA ARG A 141 11.54 5.80 -19.78
C ARG A 141 10.13 5.43 -20.19
N ARG A 142 9.98 4.59 -21.23
CA ARG A 142 8.65 4.13 -21.67
C ARG A 142 7.93 3.29 -20.63
N LEU A 143 8.64 2.37 -19.99
CA LEU A 143 8.11 1.52 -18.93
C LEU A 143 7.57 2.36 -17.77
N TRP A 144 8.36 3.32 -17.31
CA TRP A 144 8.01 4.15 -16.16
C TRP A 144 6.85 5.09 -16.45
N LEU A 145 6.82 5.73 -17.62
CA LEU A 145 5.69 6.55 -18.04
C LEU A 145 4.41 5.73 -18.19
N PHE A 146 4.51 4.52 -18.74
CA PHE A 146 3.36 3.63 -18.83
C PHE A 146 2.86 3.22 -17.43
N TYR A 147 3.77 2.92 -16.50
CA TYR A 147 3.43 2.62 -15.10
C TYR A 147 2.65 3.79 -14.45
N LEU A 148 3.16 5.00 -14.55
CA LEU A 148 2.50 6.18 -13.97
C LEU A 148 1.11 6.42 -14.58
N ALA A 149 1.00 6.32 -15.90
CA ALA A 149 -0.28 6.48 -16.62
C ALA A 149 -1.27 5.36 -16.28
N TYR A 150 -0.81 4.11 -16.17
CA TYR A 150 -1.63 2.97 -15.80
C TYR A 150 -2.23 3.14 -14.39
N CYS A 151 -1.40 3.52 -13.41
CA CYS A 151 -1.87 3.78 -12.06
C CYS A 151 -2.81 4.99 -11.99
N GLU A 152 -2.48 6.11 -12.68
CA GLU A 152 -3.35 7.27 -12.77
C GLU A 152 -4.73 6.92 -13.31
N ALA A 153 -4.78 6.16 -14.40
CA ALA A 153 -6.03 5.69 -14.98
C ALA A 153 -6.84 4.82 -14.00
N GLY A 154 -6.16 3.93 -13.26
CA GLY A 154 -6.78 3.11 -12.22
C GLY A 154 -7.50 3.94 -11.17
N PHE A 155 -6.83 4.98 -10.63
CA PHE A 155 -7.41 5.89 -9.65
C PHE A 155 -8.52 6.77 -10.23
N ARG A 156 -8.35 7.31 -11.45
CA ARG A 156 -9.37 8.16 -12.10
C ARG A 156 -10.66 7.42 -12.39
N THR A 157 -10.58 6.13 -12.72
CA THR A 157 -11.74 5.30 -13.06
C THR A 157 -12.38 4.62 -11.85
N GLY A 158 -11.81 4.80 -10.65
CA GLY A 158 -12.25 4.11 -9.43
C GLY A 158 -12.01 2.60 -9.47
N ARG A 159 -11.13 2.13 -10.37
CA ARG A 159 -10.66 0.73 -10.35
C ARG A 159 -9.84 0.44 -9.11
N THR A 160 -9.00 1.39 -8.73
CA THR A 160 -8.17 1.37 -7.53
C THR A 160 -8.43 2.61 -6.68
N ASP A 161 -8.19 2.49 -5.38
CA ASP A 161 -8.20 3.60 -4.43
C ASP A 161 -6.99 3.47 -3.50
N VAL A 162 -6.61 4.55 -2.84
CA VAL A 162 -5.81 4.52 -1.62
C VAL A 162 -6.72 4.85 -0.47
N ILE A 163 -6.77 3.99 0.51
CA ILE A 163 -7.58 4.24 1.70
C ILE A 163 -6.71 4.34 2.95
N GLN A 164 -7.13 5.20 3.87
CA GLN A 164 -6.64 5.21 5.25
C GLN A 164 -7.74 4.65 6.13
N LEU A 165 -7.45 3.57 6.82
CA LEU A 165 -8.39 2.93 7.72
C LEU A 165 -7.93 3.02 9.16
N ALA A 166 -8.89 3.23 10.06
CA ALA A 166 -8.68 3.29 11.50
C ALA A 166 -9.21 2.02 12.16
N LEU A 167 -8.35 1.39 12.94
CA LEU A 167 -8.64 0.17 13.69
C LEU A 167 -8.38 0.37 15.18
N GLN A 168 -9.04 -0.44 16.02
CA GLN A 168 -8.80 -0.47 17.46
C GLN A 168 -8.77 -1.91 17.96
N LYS A 169 -7.88 -2.18 18.90
CA LYS A 169 -7.88 -3.42 19.67
C LYS A 169 -8.82 -3.29 20.86
N SER A 170 -9.76 -4.22 21.01
CA SER A 170 -10.64 -4.32 22.18
C SER A 170 -9.87 -4.66 23.45
#